data_b029b06c2924cfcfba8a674a6a6dc279
#
_entry.id   b029b06c2924cfcfba8a674a6a6dc279
#
_cell.length_a   1.000
_cell.length_b   1.000
_cell.length_c   1.000
_cell.angle_alpha   90.00
_cell.angle_beta   90.00
_cell.angle_gamma   90.00
#
_symmetry.space_group_name_H-M   'P 1'
#
loop_
_entity.id
_entity.type
_entity.pdbx_description
1 polymer ?
#
loop_
_entity_poly.entity_id
_entity_poly.type
_entity_poly.pdbx_seq_one_letter_code
_entity_poly.pdbx_strand_id
1 'polypeptide(L)'
;SVPTAITTSFNALIPIVLTLLGVSVGGYAFRQISGQYLTDWIYTTIQHPLENAFQSPAGLFIIILVCRAFWFLGIHGDLIIKPVRDPFLAAALAANVAAVAAGQTPSSPITYGFWVAFVVLPVSLPVCLAIFLVSKREDYRAVAKVAIGPALFGISEPMVFGLPLVLNTTMLIPSILSVMLCSGTALFASTIGFMPCNTVDVAFGTPVLLSALIGHGWQGVVVQIIGLALATLVYIPFMIIANKQAEAEQAAQN
;
A
#
# COMPACT_ATOMS: atom_id res chain seq x y z
N SER A 1 29.92 -39.88 11.20
CA SER A 1 28.80 -39.03 11.67
C SER A 1 28.18 -38.32 10.47
N VAL A 2 26.88 -38.47 10.33
CA VAL A 2 26.11 -37.78 9.26
C VAL A 2 26.11 -36.27 9.57
N PRO A 3 26.42 -35.39 8.57
CA PRO A 3 26.34 -33.95 8.77
C PRO A 3 24.97 -33.52 9.28
N THR A 4 24.92 -32.59 10.22
CA THR A 4 23.67 -32.13 10.88
C THR A 4 22.64 -31.60 9.88
N ALA A 5 23.07 -30.94 8.81
CA ALA A 5 22.19 -30.46 7.75
C ALA A 5 21.43 -31.61 7.05
N ILE A 6 22.08 -32.75 6.83
CA ILE A 6 21.44 -33.92 6.22
C ILE A 6 20.41 -34.51 7.18
N THR A 7 20.76 -34.66 8.46
CA THR A 7 19.83 -35.19 9.47
C THR A 7 18.59 -34.30 9.62
N THR A 8 18.76 -32.98 9.63
CA THR A 8 17.65 -32.02 9.70
C THR A 8 16.73 -32.13 8.48
N SER A 9 17.29 -32.26 7.28
CA SER A 9 16.52 -32.42 6.05
C SER A 9 15.71 -33.73 6.04
N PHE A 10 16.31 -34.84 6.48
CA PHE A 10 15.60 -36.13 6.59
C PHE A 10 14.51 -36.11 7.66
N ASN A 11 14.74 -35.46 8.80
CA ASN A 11 13.72 -35.31 9.84
C ASN A 11 12.51 -34.47 9.39
N ALA A 12 12.70 -33.57 8.43
CA ALA A 12 11.61 -32.79 7.85
C ALA A 12 10.75 -33.57 6.82
N LEU A 13 11.29 -34.66 6.23
CA LEU A 13 10.58 -35.43 5.21
C LEU A 13 9.28 -36.07 5.73
N ILE A 14 9.30 -36.66 6.91
CA ILE A 14 8.12 -37.31 7.48
C ILE A 14 6.98 -36.29 7.71
N PRO A 15 7.19 -35.16 8.39
CA PRO A 15 6.17 -34.12 8.50
C PRO A 15 5.67 -33.60 7.15
N ILE A 16 6.56 -33.39 6.17
CA ILE A 16 6.19 -32.94 4.82
C ILE A 16 5.26 -33.95 4.15
N VAL A 17 5.65 -35.24 4.14
CA VAL A 17 4.85 -36.31 3.52
C VAL A 17 3.49 -36.43 4.21
N LEU A 18 3.45 -36.42 5.54
CA LEU A 18 2.20 -36.50 6.30
C LEU A 18 1.30 -35.27 6.03
N THR A 19 1.87 -34.09 5.93
CA THR A 19 1.11 -32.87 5.59
C THR A 19 0.53 -32.96 4.18
N LEU A 20 1.34 -33.36 3.19
CA LEU A 20 0.88 -33.53 1.82
C LEU A 20 -0.22 -34.59 1.70
N LEU A 21 -0.08 -35.73 2.38
CA LEU A 21 -1.10 -36.75 2.43
C LEU A 21 -2.38 -36.24 3.10
N GLY A 22 -2.25 -35.56 4.23
CA GLY A 22 -3.39 -34.98 4.95
C GLY A 22 -4.15 -33.97 4.12
N VAL A 23 -3.43 -33.05 3.45
CA VAL A 23 -4.05 -32.06 2.54
C VAL A 23 -4.69 -32.74 1.34
N SER A 24 -4.04 -33.75 0.75
CA SER A 24 -4.58 -34.48 -0.41
C SER A 24 -5.84 -35.26 -0.05
N VAL A 25 -5.83 -35.98 1.07
CA VAL A 25 -7.02 -36.72 1.58
C VAL A 25 -8.14 -35.75 1.96
N GLY A 26 -7.81 -34.66 2.65
CA GLY A 26 -8.78 -33.62 3.01
C GLY A 26 -9.41 -32.95 1.77
N GLY A 27 -8.60 -32.62 0.77
CA GLY A 27 -9.07 -32.07 -0.50
C GLY A 27 -9.96 -33.03 -1.27
N TYR A 28 -9.59 -34.33 -1.31
CA TYR A 28 -10.42 -35.37 -1.93
C TYR A 28 -11.76 -35.55 -1.19
N ALA A 29 -11.74 -35.64 0.13
CA ALA A 29 -12.96 -35.76 0.94
C ALA A 29 -13.87 -34.53 0.75
N PHE A 30 -13.29 -33.33 0.74
CA PHE A 30 -14.03 -32.09 0.47
C PHE A 30 -14.73 -32.15 -0.89
N ARG A 31 -14.00 -32.57 -1.94
CA ARG A 31 -14.57 -32.71 -3.28
C ARG A 31 -15.73 -33.70 -3.34
N GLN A 32 -15.65 -34.84 -2.61
CA GLN A 32 -16.73 -35.81 -2.56
C GLN A 32 -17.98 -35.27 -1.85
N ILE A 33 -17.80 -34.40 -0.86
CA ILE A 33 -18.90 -33.81 -0.07
C ILE A 33 -19.50 -32.59 -0.78
N SER A 34 -18.65 -31.67 -1.31
CA SER A 34 -19.08 -30.40 -1.86
C SER A 34 -19.34 -30.40 -3.37
N GLY A 35 -18.87 -31.44 -4.09
CA GLY A 35 -18.97 -31.55 -5.54
C GLY A 35 -17.94 -30.70 -6.30
N GLN A 36 -17.10 -29.93 -5.63
CA GLN A 36 -16.10 -29.02 -6.23
C GLN A 36 -14.75 -29.10 -5.52
N TYR A 37 -13.68 -28.63 -6.14
CA TYR A 37 -12.37 -28.57 -5.49
C TYR A 37 -12.38 -27.51 -4.38
N LEU A 38 -11.58 -27.76 -3.33
CA LEU A 38 -11.43 -26.80 -2.23
C LEU A 38 -10.94 -25.42 -2.70
N THR A 39 -10.04 -25.40 -3.68
CA THR A 39 -9.53 -24.18 -4.30
C THR A 39 -10.64 -23.36 -4.98
N ASP A 40 -11.51 -24.03 -5.72
CA ASP A 40 -12.63 -23.38 -6.43
C ASP A 40 -13.67 -22.86 -5.44
N TRP A 41 -13.92 -23.61 -4.37
CA TRP A 41 -14.82 -23.19 -3.30
C TRP A 41 -14.27 -21.95 -2.56
N ILE A 42 -12.98 -21.94 -2.23
CA ILE A 42 -12.32 -20.77 -1.63
C ILE A 42 -12.42 -19.58 -2.57
N TYR A 43 -12.14 -19.79 -3.86
CA TYR A 43 -12.25 -18.73 -4.87
C TYR A 43 -13.67 -18.15 -4.92
N THR A 44 -14.68 -18.98 -5.12
CA THR A 44 -16.06 -18.51 -5.32
C THR A 44 -16.68 -17.95 -4.05
N THR A 45 -16.39 -18.55 -2.89
CA THR A 45 -17.04 -18.21 -1.61
C THR A 45 -16.34 -17.07 -0.88
N ILE A 46 -15.02 -16.98 -1.00
CA ILE A 46 -14.21 -16.03 -0.23
C ILE A 46 -13.57 -14.99 -1.15
N GLN A 47 -12.80 -15.43 -2.15
CA GLN A 47 -11.98 -14.53 -2.94
C GLN A 47 -12.82 -13.63 -3.83
N HIS A 48 -13.75 -14.15 -4.61
CA HIS A 48 -14.56 -13.38 -5.55
C HIS A 48 -15.41 -12.26 -4.88
N PRO A 49 -16.12 -12.49 -3.75
CA PRO A 49 -16.77 -11.41 -3.02
C PRO A 49 -15.80 -10.35 -2.50
N LEU A 50 -14.60 -10.77 -2.03
CA LEU A 50 -13.58 -9.85 -1.56
C LEU A 50 -12.96 -9.03 -2.71
N GLU A 51 -12.78 -9.60 -3.90
CA GLU A 51 -12.28 -8.86 -5.08
C GLU A 51 -13.14 -7.62 -5.36
N ASN A 52 -14.46 -7.77 -5.38
CA ASN A 52 -15.39 -6.67 -5.58
C ASN A 52 -15.30 -5.63 -4.45
N ALA A 53 -15.15 -6.08 -3.21
CA ALA A 53 -14.97 -5.18 -2.08
C ALA A 53 -13.65 -4.40 -2.19
N PHE A 54 -12.56 -5.06 -2.57
CA PHE A 54 -11.24 -4.42 -2.76
C PHE A 54 -11.21 -3.42 -3.92
N GLN A 55 -12.01 -3.63 -4.98
CA GLN A 55 -12.13 -2.69 -6.11
C GLN A 55 -13.09 -1.52 -5.83
N SER A 56 -13.75 -1.51 -4.68
CA SER A 56 -14.64 -0.41 -4.28
C SER A 56 -13.87 0.74 -3.60
N PRO A 57 -14.36 1.99 -3.67
CA PRO A 57 -13.80 3.10 -2.91
C PRO A 57 -13.75 2.83 -1.40
N ALA A 58 -14.80 2.22 -0.85
CA ALA A 58 -14.88 1.88 0.56
C ALA A 58 -13.81 0.84 0.95
N GLY A 59 -13.64 -0.21 0.15
CA GLY A 59 -12.61 -1.22 0.38
C GLY A 59 -11.20 -0.64 0.34
N LEU A 60 -10.89 0.20 -0.65
CA LEU A 60 -9.61 0.90 -0.74
C LEU A 60 -9.33 1.71 0.54
N PHE A 61 -10.30 2.51 0.98
CA PHE A 61 -10.11 3.37 2.16
C PHE A 61 -10.03 2.58 3.47
N ILE A 62 -10.77 1.48 3.61
CA ILE A 62 -10.66 0.57 4.77
C ILE A 62 -9.26 -0.03 4.83
N ILE A 63 -8.72 -0.51 3.72
CA ILE A 63 -7.37 -1.09 3.68
C ILE A 63 -6.32 -0.04 4.03
N ILE A 64 -6.43 1.18 3.47
CA ILE A 64 -5.54 2.29 3.82
C ILE A 64 -5.63 2.59 5.32
N LEU A 65 -6.83 2.66 5.89
CA LEU A 65 -7.02 2.89 7.32
C LEU A 65 -6.34 1.81 8.17
N VAL A 66 -6.53 0.54 7.82
CA VAL A 66 -5.90 -0.59 8.50
C VAL A 66 -4.36 -0.50 8.40
N CYS A 67 -3.82 -0.22 7.22
CA CYS A 67 -2.38 0.00 7.04
C CYS A 67 -1.86 1.13 7.93
N ARG A 68 -2.56 2.26 7.97
CA ARG A 68 -2.14 3.42 8.79
C ARG A 68 -2.27 3.15 10.27
N ALA A 69 -3.27 2.38 10.71
CA ALA A 69 -3.39 1.94 12.10
C ALA A 69 -2.20 1.06 12.53
N PHE A 70 -1.75 0.13 11.71
CA PHE A 70 -0.55 -0.65 11.98
C PHE A 70 0.71 0.22 12.03
N TRP A 71 0.90 1.14 11.10
CA TRP A 71 2.00 2.08 11.12
C TRP A 71 2.01 2.96 12.38
N PHE A 72 0.84 3.38 12.85
CA PHE A 72 0.71 4.11 14.12
C PHE A 72 1.20 3.28 15.32
N LEU A 73 0.99 1.96 15.30
CA LEU A 73 1.48 1.03 16.34
C LEU A 73 2.96 0.65 16.16
N GLY A 74 3.66 1.21 15.17
CA GLY A 74 5.06 0.87 14.88
C GLY A 74 5.25 -0.41 14.08
N ILE A 75 4.17 -0.96 13.52
CA ILE A 75 4.19 -2.18 12.72
C ILE A 75 4.09 -1.77 11.24
N HIS A 76 4.88 -2.41 10.37
CA HIS A 76 4.85 -2.11 8.93
C HIS A 76 3.54 -2.56 8.29
N GLY A 77 2.55 -1.66 8.22
CA GLY A 77 1.18 -1.97 7.79
C GLY A 77 1.08 -2.60 6.40
N ASP A 78 1.83 -2.05 5.43
CA ASP A 78 1.82 -2.59 4.06
C ASP A 78 2.32 -4.05 3.99
N LEU A 79 3.34 -4.42 4.76
CA LEU A 79 3.87 -5.78 4.78
C LEU A 79 2.91 -6.76 5.44
N ILE A 80 2.19 -6.34 6.49
CA ILE A 80 1.21 -7.19 7.16
C ILE A 80 0.04 -7.54 6.26
N ILE A 81 -0.48 -6.57 5.51
CA ILE A 81 -1.63 -6.81 4.63
C ILE A 81 -1.25 -7.35 3.26
N LYS A 82 0.04 -7.29 2.89
CA LYS A 82 0.54 -7.70 1.57
C LYS A 82 0.07 -9.09 1.15
N PRO A 83 0.15 -10.15 1.97
CA PRO A 83 -0.29 -11.49 1.58
C PRO A 83 -1.79 -11.57 1.24
N VAL A 84 -2.60 -10.70 1.84
CA VAL A 84 -4.05 -10.64 1.57
C VAL A 84 -4.34 -9.75 0.37
N ARG A 85 -3.71 -8.58 0.29
CA ARG A 85 -3.96 -7.56 -0.73
C ARG A 85 -3.43 -7.94 -2.11
N ASP A 86 -2.17 -8.41 -2.20
CA ASP A 86 -1.47 -8.57 -3.49
C ASP A 86 -2.16 -9.54 -4.44
N PRO A 87 -2.76 -10.67 -4.03
CA PRO A 87 -3.55 -11.52 -4.91
C PRO A 87 -4.70 -10.77 -5.61
N PHE A 88 -5.41 -9.88 -4.89
CA PHE A 88 -6.51 -9.10 -5.49
C PHE A 88 -6.01 -8.04 -6.46
N LEU A 89 -4.90 -7.39 -6.17
CA LEU A 89 -4.29 -6.41 -7.07
C LEU A 89 -3.74 -7.08 -8.34
N ALA A 90 -3.19 -8.29 -8.22
CA ALA A 90 -2.72 -9.08 -9.35
C ALA A 90 -3.90 -9.58 -10.21
N ALA A 91 -4.99 -10.05 -9.60
CA ALA A 91 -6.20 -10.46 -10.30
C ALA A 91 -6.81 -9.29 -11.10
N ALA A 92 -6.86 -8.09 -10.50
CA ALA A 92 -7.31 -6.87 -11.17
C ALA A 92 -6.47 -6.52 -12.40
N LEU A 93 -5.14 -6.62 -12.29
CA LEU A 93 -4.24 -6.40 -13.41
C LEU A 93 -4.45 -7.45 -14.52
N ALA A 94 -4.56 -8.72 -14.15
CA ALA A 94 -4.82 -9.81 -15.09
C ALA A 94 -6.16 -9.61 -15.84
N ALA A 95 -7.21 -9.18 -15.12
CA ALA A 95 -8.51 -8.87 -15.73
C ALA A 95 -8.41 -7.72 -16.73
N ASN A 96 -7.65 -6.64 -16.40
CA ASN A 96 -7.42 -5.53 -17.32
C ASN A 96 -6.66 -5.97 -18.59
N VAL A 97 -5.61 -6.78 -18.43
CA VAL A 97 -4.84 -7.32 -19.56
C VAL A 97 -5.72 -8.19 -20.46
N ALA A 98 -6.54 -9.06 -19.86
CA ALA A 98 -7.47 -9.91 -20.59
C ALA A 98 -8.53 -9.08 -21.34
N ALA A 99 -9.05 -8.01 -20.74
CA ALA A 99 -9.99 -7.10 -21.39
C ALA A 99 -9.39 -6.46 -22.65
N VAL A 100 -8.13 -5.95 -22.55
CA VAL A 100 -7.42 -5.39 -23.73
C VAL A 100 -7.23 -6.44 -24.81
N ALA A 101 -6.81 -7.66 -24.45
CA ALA A 101 -6.64 -8.75 -25.41
C ALA A 101 -7.97 -9.14 -26.12
N ALA A 102 -9.10 -8.94 -25.44
CA ALA A 102 -10.45 -9.16 -26.00
C ALA A 102 -11.01 -7.91 -26.72
N GLY A 103 -10.25 -6.84 -26.90
CA GLY A 103 -10.71 -5.57 -27.49
C GLY A 103 -11.70 -4.80 -26.62
N GLN A 104 -11.73 -5.08 -25.32
CA GLN A 104 -12.60 -4.43 -24.34
C GLN A 104 -11.83 -3.38 -23.53
N THR A 105 -12.56 -2.42 -22.94
CA THR A 105 -11.96 -1.41 -22.08
C THR A 105 -11.70 -2.00 -20.69
N PRO A 106 -10.48 -1.86 -20.14
CA PRO A 106 -10.16 -2.22 -18.76
C PRO A 106 -11.03 -1.47 -17.74
N SER A 107 -11.51 -2.18 -16.72
CA SER A 107 -12.49 -1.65 -15.75
C SER A 107 -12.05 -1.75 -14.28
N SER A 108 -10.91 -2.38 -13.99
CA SER A 108 -10.41 -2.54 -12.63
C SER A 108 -9.36 -1.46 -12.31
N PRO A 109 -9.72 -0.37 -11.63
CA PRO A 109 -8.80 0.74 -11.40
C PRO A 109 -7.72 0.42 -10.36
N ILE A 110 -8.03 -0.39 -9.33
CA ILE A 110 -7.15 -0.63 -8.19
C ILE A 110 -6.28 -1.86 -8.45
N THR A 111 -5.16 -1.63 -9.14
CA THR A 111 -4.10 -2.62 -9.41
C THR A 111 -2.88 -2.38 -8.53
N TYR A 112 -1.85 -3.23 -8.63
CA TYR A 112 -0.59 -2.98 -7.93
C TYR A 112 0.10 -1.70 -8.41
N GLY A 113 0.04 -1.37 -9.71
CA GLY A 113 0.56 -0.11 -10.24
C GLY A 113 -0.15 1.12 -9.66
N PHE A 114 -1.49 1.06 -9.52
CA PHE A 114 -2.25 2.08 -8.80
C PHE A 114 -1.79 2.20 -7.33
N TRP A 115 -1.60 1.05 -6.65
CA TRP A 115 -1.16 1.02 -5.25
C TRP A 115 0.20 1.69 -5.07
N VAL A 116 1.18 1.36 -5.92
CA VAL A 116 2.52 1.98 -5.89
C VAL A 116 2.42 3.49 -6.11
N ALA A 117 1.71 3.93 -7.14
CA ALA A 117 1.69 5.34 -7.53
C ALA A 117 0.87 6.23 -6.57
N PHE A 118 -0.25 5.72 -6.03
CA PHE A 118 -1.23 6.57 -5.35
C PHE A 118 -1.48 6.22 -3.87
N VAL A 119 -0.90 5.11 -3.38
CA VAL A 119 -1.00 4.72 -1.97
C VAL A 119 0.36 4.69 -1.29
N VAL A 120 1.39 4.09 -1.91
CA VAL A 120 2.72 3.98 -1.32
C VAL A 120 3.47 5.31 -1.32
N LEU A 121 3.59 5.96 -2.48
CA LEU A 121 4.34 7.21 -2.63
C LEU A 121 3.81 8.36 -1.75
N PRO A 122 2.48 8.53 -1.54
CA PRO A 122 1.94 9.57 -0.65
C PRO A 122 2.19 9.35 0.84
N VAL A 123 2.80 8.26 1.26
CA VAL A 123 3.06 8.00 2.69
C VAL A 123 4.10 8.97 3.26
N SER A 124 5.21 9.19 2.55
CA SER A 124 6.35 9.95 3.05
C SER A 124 6.65 11.22 2.26
N LEU A 125 6.41 11.22 0.96
CA LEU A 125 6.76 12.38 0.11
C LEU A 125 5.99 13.66 0.49
N PRO A 126 4.66 13.65 0.70
CA PRO A 126 3.92 14.85 1.10
C PRO A 126 4.35 15.44 2.44
N VAL A 127 4.66 14.60 3.42
CA VAL A 127 5.13 15.10 4.72
C VAL A 127 6.53 15.73 4.61
N CYS A 128 7.44 15.16 3.79
CA CYS A 128 8.72 15.79 3.49
C CYS A 128 8.52 17.18 2.87
N LEU A 129 7.65 17.29 1.87
CA LEU A 129 7.36 18.56 1.20
C LEU A 129 6.74 19.58 2.17
N ALA A 130 5.78 19.18 3.00
CA ALA A 130 5.18 20.06 4.00
C ALA A 130 6.21 20.56 5.02
N ILE A 131 7.14 19.71 5.47
CA ILE A 131 8.23 20.10 6.36
C ILE A 131 9.11 21.16 5.68
N PHE A 132 9.52 20.96 4.44
CA PHE A 132 10.35 21.94 3.73
C PHE A 132 9.64 23.27 3.54
N LEU A 133 8.31 23.26 3.32
CA LEU A 133 7.52 24.46 3.09
C LEU A 133 7.30 25.29 4.35
N VAL A 134 6.96 24.65 5.49
CA VAL A 134 6.43 25.39 6.64
C VAL A 134 7.05 25.03 7.99
N SER A 135 7.83 23.93 8.11
CA SER A 135 8.39 23.57 9.42
C SER A 135 9.55 24.48 9.80
N LYS A 136 9.51 24.98 11.04
CA LYS A 136 10.60 25.71 11.69
C LYS A 136 11.49 24.81 12.55
N ARG A 137 11.06 23.57 12.78
CA ARG A 137 11.77 22.59 13.61
C ARG A 137 12.99 22.06 12.85
N GLU A 138 14.17 22.25 13.42
CA GLU A 138 15.43 21.78 12.81
C GLU A 138 15.53 20.26 12.78
N ASP A 139 15.05 19.57 13.83
CA ASP A 139 14.99 18.11 13.90
C ASP A 139 14.12 17.53 12.77
N TYR A 140 12.93 18.08 12.53
CA TYR A 140 12.06 17.65 11.43
C TYR A 140 12.70 17.88 10.06
N ARG A 141 13.34 19.05 9.88
CA ARG A 141 14.04 19.38 8.63
C ARG A 141 15.26 18.48 8.39
N ALA A 142 15.98 18.10 9.45
CA ALA A 142 17.09 17.15 9.34
C ALA A 142 16.60 15.77 8.87
N VAL A 143 15.52 15.25 9.46
CA VAL A 143 14.91 13.99 9.04
C VAL A 143 14.42 14.08 7.59
N ALA A 144 13.70 15.14 7.21
CA ALA A 144 13.18 15.30 5.86
C ALA A 144 14.29 15.34 4.80
N LYS A 145 15.45 15.96 5.09
CA LYS A 145 16.61 15.97 4.18
C LYS A 145 17.15 14.57 3.89
N VAL A 146 17.15 13.69 4.88
CA VAL A 146 17.61 12.30 4.71
C VAL A 146 16.53 11.45 4.03
N ALA A 147 15.26 11.70 4.36
CA ALA A 147 14.14 10.89 3.91
C ALA A 147 13.65 11.22 2.50
N ILE A 148 13.90 12.43 1.96
CA ILE A 148 13.35 12.85 0.67
C ILE A 148 13.83 11.96 -0.49
N GLY A 149 15.09 11.57 -0.51
CA GLY A 149 15.63 10.67 -1.53
C GLY A 149 14.88 9.33 -1.56
N PRO A 150 14.89 8.55 -0.48
CA PRO A 150 14.09 7.34 -0.35
C PRO A 150 12.59 7.55 -0.65
N ALA A 151 11.99 8.65 -0.20
CA ALA A 151 10.57 8.96 -0.42
C ALA A 151 10.19 9.05 -1.90
N LEU A 152 11.09 9.51 -2.77
CA LEU A 152 10.88 9.54 -4.22
C LEU A 152 10.70 8.15 -4.82
N PHE A 153 11.16 7.11 -4.15
CA PHE A 153 11.06 5.70 -4.54
C PHE A 153 10.01 4.92 -3.73
N GLY A 154 9.22 5.60 -2.90
CA GLY A 154 8.19 4.99 -2.07
C GLY A 154 8.70 4.33 -0.78
N ILE A 155 9.96 4.56 -0.41
CA ILE A 155 10.54 4.08 0.84
C ILE A 155 10.18 5.08 1.95
N SER A 156 9.36 4.65 2.90
CA SER A 156 8.76 5.52 3.92
C SER A 156 9.43 5.44 5.28
N GLU A 157 10.20 4.40 5.55
CA GLU A 157 10.79 4.09 6.85
C GLU A 157 11.63 5.23 7.42
N PRO A 158 12.52 5.91 6.66
CA PRO A 158 13.30 7.00 7.20
C PRO A 158 12.44 8.16 7.73
N MET A 159 11.28 8.38 7.12
CA MET A 159 10.34 9.41 7.57
C MET A 159 9.49 8.92 8.75
N VAL A 160 8.97 7.69 8.68
CA VAL A 160 8.07 7.14 9.71
C VAL A 160 8.77 6.98 11.05
N PHE A 161 10.02 6.51 11.03
CA PHE A 161 10.81 6.31 12.27
C PHE A 161 11.66 7.51 12.66
N GLY A 162 12.10 8.32 11.70
CA GLY A 162 12.87 9.52 11.96
C GLY A 162 12.03 10.69 12.48
N LEU A 163 10.85 10.89 11.90
CA LEU A 163 9.82 11.72 12.50
C LEU A 163 9.04 10.79 13.45
N PRO A 164 8.83 11.12 14.73
CA PRO A 164 8.10 10.21 15.62
C PRO A 164 6.61 10.17 15.23
N LEU A 165 6.31 9.42 14.14
CA LEU A 165 4.93 9.18 13.66
C LEU A 165 4.27 8.06 14.46
N VAL A 166 5.07 7.12 14.98
CA VAL A 166 4.61 6.02 15.82
C VAL A 166 4.05 6.58 17.13
N LEU A 167 2.82 6.19 17.46
CA LEU A 167 2.05 6.66 18.63
C LEU A 167 1.82 8.18 18.69
N ASN A 168 2.09 8.90 17.60
CA ASN A 168 1.84 10.34 17.51
C ASN A 168 0.44 10.61 16.98
N THR A 169 -0.50 10.88 17.88
CA THR A 169 -1.91 11.14 17.54
C THR A 169 -2.10 12.36 16.65
N THR A 170 -1.25 13.39 16.81
CA THR A 170 -1.30 14.60 15.97
C THR A 170 -0.96 14.28 14.52
N MET A 171 -0.02 13.38 14.27
CA MET A 171 0.42 13.00 12.94
C MET A 171 -0.41 11.85 12.33
N LEU A 172 -1.19 11.11 13.12
CA LEU A 172 -2.05 10.03 12.63
C LEU A 172 -3.09 10.54 11.62
N ILE A 173 -3.79 11.62 11.97
CA ILE A 173 -4.85 12.19 11.12
C ILE A 173 -4.30 12.59 9.74
N PRO A 174 -3.26 13.43 9.62
CA PRO A 174 -2.74 13.79 8.31
C PRO A 174 -2.13 12.59 7.56
N SER A 175 -1.56 11.59 8.25
CA SER A 175 -1.03 10.39 7.61
C SER A 175 -2.10 9.54 6.94
N ILE A 176 -3.30 9.48 7.50
CA ILE A 176 -4.45 8.79 6.91
C ILE A 176 -5.03 9.62 5.76
N LEU A 177 -5.35 10.89 6.03
CA LEU A 177 -6.03 11.76 5.07
C LEU A 177 -5.20 12.02 3.82
N SER A 178 -3.87 12.17 3.93
CA SER A 178 -2.99 12.40 2.79
C SER A 178 -3.04 11.25 1.78
N VAL A 179 -2.95 10.02 2.26
CA VAL A 179 -3.01 8.83 1.40
C VAL A 179 -4.42 8.64 0.83
N MET A 180 -5.46 8.85 1.65
CA MET A 180 -6.85 8.77 1.17
C MET A 180 -7.17 9.82 0.10
N LEU A 181 -6.69 11.05 0.25
CA LEU A 181 -6.90 12.10 -0.75
C LEU A 181 -6.16 11.81 -2.04
N CYS A 182 -4.91 11.38 -1.97
CA CYS A 182 -4.15 11.05 -3.17
C CYS A 182 -4.78 9.87 -3.93
N SER A 183 -5.06 8.77 -3.24
CA SER A 183 -5.70 7.59 -3.84
C SER A 183 -7.15 7.85 -4.27
N GLY A 184 -7.89 8.66 -3.51
CA GLY A 184 -9.25 9.07 -3.85
C GLY A 184 -9.30 9.94 -5.11
N THR A 185 -8.34 10.87 -5.27
CA THR A 185 -8.19 11.68 -6.50
C THR A 185 -7.93 10.78 -7.71
N ALA A 186 -7.06 9.79 -7.56
CA ALA A 186 -6.74 8.85 -8.63
C ALA A 186 -7.94 7.95 -8.96
N LEU A 187 -8.64 7.44 -7.96
CA LEU A 187 -9.83 6.62 -8.17
C LEU A 187 -10.95 7.44 -8.85
N PHE A 188 -11.17 8.67 -8.42
CA PHE A 188 -12.11 9.58 -9.06
C PHE A 188 -11.74 9.83 -10.52
N ALA A 189 -10.46 10.12 -10.82
CA ALA A 189 -10.00 10.32 -12.19
C ALA A 189 -10.19 9.09 -13.07
N SER A 190 -10.05 7.89 -12.52
CA SER A 190 -10.34 6.64 -13.24
C SER A 190 -11.85 6.45 -13.46
N THR A 191 -12.68 6.76 -12.47
CA THR A 191 -14.15 6.57 -12.58
C THR A 191 -14.79 7.50 -13.60
N ILE A 192 -14.27 8.72 -13.77
CA ILE A 192 -14.72 9.66 -14.81
C ILE A 192 -14.08 9.40 -16.19
N GLY A 193 -13.23 8.38 -16.31
CA GLY A 193 -12.57 8.01 -17.57
C GLY A 193 -11.41 8.92 -17.99
N PHE A 194 -10.96 9.84 -17.13
CA PHE A 194 -9.79 10.69 -17.43
C PHE A 194 -8.49 9.90 -17.36
N MET A 195 -8.31 9.08 -16.30
CA MET A 195 -7.11 8.26 -16.10
C MET A 195 -7.42 6.81 -16.49
N PRO A 196 -6.67 6.21 -17.44
CA PRO A 196 -6.89 4.82 -17.83
C PRO A 196 -6.55 3.85 -16.72
N CYS A 197 -7.24 2.71 -16.68
CA CYS A 197 -6.88 1.60 -15.81
C CYS A 197 -5.53 1.02 -16.25
N ASN A 198 -4.74 0.62 -15.26
CA ASN A 198 -3.41 0.06 -15.47
C ASN A 198 -3.49 -1.33 -16.14
N THR A 199 -2.62 -1.56 -17.14
CA THR A 199 -2.48 -2.83 -17.88
C THR A 199 -1.04 -3.34 -17.90
N VAL A 200 -0.14 -2.67 -17.19
CA VAL A 200 1.28 -3.00 -17.12
C VAL A 200 1.69 -3.11 -15.66
N ASP A 201 2.49 -4.10 -15.32
CA ASP A 201 3.02 -4.20 -13.96
C ASP A 201 4.01 -3.06 -13.66
N VAL A 202 3.88 -2.48 -12.47
CA VAL A 202 4.74 -1.39 -11.97
C VAL A 202 5.41 -1.85 -10.70
N ALA A 203 6.72 -2.08 -10.77
CA ALA A 203 7.49 -2.58 -9.64
C ALA A 203 7.52 -1.58 -8.47
N PHE A 204 7.56 -2.09 -7.22
CA PHE A 204 7.88 -1.30 -6.05
C PHE A 204 9.26 -0.65 -6.22
N GLY A 205 9.42 0.58 -5.76
CA GLY A 205 10.67 1.34 -5.95
C GLY A 205 10.75 2.06 -7.30
N THR A 206 9.72 1.99 -8.14
CA THR A 206 9.64 2.87 -9.31
C THR A 206 9.47 4.32 -8.84
N PRO A 207 10.28 5.26 -9.34
CA PRO A 207 10.26 6.65 -8.90
C PRO A 207 8.89 7.32 -9.07
N VAL A 208 8.64 8.31 -8.22
CA VAL A 208 7.47 9.20 -8.37
C VAL A 208 7.40 9.78 -9.79
N LEU A 209 6.21 10.00 -10.28
CA LEU A 209 5.85 10.39 -11.66
C LEU A 209 6.12 9.29 -12.69
N LEU A 210 7.23 8.58 -12.62
CA LEU A 210 7.52 7.49 -13.53
C LEU A 210 6.59 6.28 -13.28
N SER A 211 6.28 5.97 -12.03
CA SER A 211 5.30 4.94 -11.66
C SER A 211 3.91 5.23 -12.24
N ALA A 212 3.47 6.48 -12.15
CA ALA A 212 2.21 6.93 -12.73
C ALA A 212 2.24 6.93 -14.25
N LEU A 213 3.36 7.35 -14.86
CA LEU A 213 3.54 7.37 -16.31
C LEU A 213 3.47 5.96 -16.91
N ILE A 214 4.18 5.00 -16.31
CA ILE A 214 4.20 3.60 -16.77
C ILE A 214 2.81 2.96 -16.59
N GLY A 215 2.20 3.17 -15.42
CA GLY A 215 0.92 2.53 -15.09
C GLY A 215 -0.28 3.15 -15.79
N HIS A 216 -0.31 4.47 -15.95
CA HIS A 216 -1.54 5.20 -16.30
C HIS A 216 -1.32 6.29 -17.38
N GLY A 217 -0.14 6.34 -18.01
CA GLY A 217 0.19 7.36 -19.00
C GLY A 217 0.36 8.77 -18.42
N TRP A 218 0.38 9.78 -19.28
CA TRP A 218 0.53 11.17 -18.87
C TRP A 218 -0.61 11.66 -17.95
N GLN A 219 -1.81 11.11 -18.13
CA GLN A 219 -2.96 11.39 -17.25
C GLN A 219 -2.68 10.98 -15.81
N GLY A 220 -2.05 9.80 -15.62
CA GLY A 220 -1.59 9.35 -14.32
C GLY A 220 -0.61 10.31 -13.67
N VAL A 221 0.32 10.87 -14.45
CA VAL A 221 1.29 11.88 -13.96
C VAL A 221 0.57 13.13 -13.45
N VAL A 222 -0.37 13.67 -14.23
CA VAL A 222 -1.18 14.83 -13.82
C VAL A 222 -1.95 14.55 -12.52
N VAL A 223 -2.61 13.41 -12.46
CA VAL A 223 -3.38 12.99 -11.28
C VAL A 223 -2.48 12.78 -10.07
N GLN A 224 -1.29 12.21 -10.24
CA GLN A 224 -0.33 12.03 -9.17
C GLN A 224 0.19 13.37 -8.63
N ILE A 225 0.49 14.34 -9.49
CA ILE A 225 0.90 15.68 -9.07
C ILE A 225 -0.21 16.35 -8.25
N ILE A 226 -1.46 16.31 -8.72
CA ILE A 226 -2.61 16.88 -8.00
C ILE A 226 -2.79 16.16 -6.65
N GLY A 227 -2.78 14.83 -6.64
CA GLY A 227 -2.94 14.04 -5.42
C GLY A 227 -1.85 14.31 -4.39
N LEU A 228 -0.58 14.38 -4.81
CA LEU A 228 0.55 14.71 -3.93
C LEU A 228 0.48 16.15 -3.42
N ALA A 229 0.04 17.09 -4.24
CA ALA A 229 -0.16 18.48 -3.81
C ALA A 229 -1.27 18.56 -2.72
N LEU A 230 -2.41 17.94 -2.95
CA LEU A 230 -3.50 17.88 -1.97
C LEU A 230 -3.04 17.18 -0.68
N ALA A 231 -2.34 16.05 -0.79
CA ALA A 231 -1.77 15.33 0.33
C ALA A 231 -0.78 16.19 1.14
N THR A 232 0.05 17.00 0.45
CA THR A 232 0.98 17.94 1.09
C THR A 232 0.23 19.04 1.84
N LEU A 233 -0.81 19.61 1.25
CA LEU A 233 -1.65 20.63 1.88
C LEU A 233 -2.28 20.15 3.18
N VAL A 234 -2.68 18.87 3.26
CA VAL A 234 -3.21 18.27 4.50
C VAL A 234 -2.19 18.33 5.64
N TYR A 235 -0.89 18.13 5.37
CA TYR A 235 0.13 18.17 6.42
C TYR A 235 0.44 19.58 6.92
N ILE A 236 0.22 20.63 6.12
CA ILE A 236 0.60 22.01 6.48
C ILE A 236 0.04 22.48 7.84
N PRO A 237 -1.29 22.38 8.12
CA PRO A 237 -1.81 22.83 9.41
C PRO A 237 -1.21 22.06 10.60
N PHE A 238 -0.95 20.76 10.44
CA PHE A 238 -0.36 19.95 11.51
C PHE A 238 1.12 20.29 11.75
N MET A 239 1.86 20.65 10.69
CA MET A 239 3.24 21.15 10.83
C MET A 239 3.27 22.52 11.53
N ILE A 240 2.30 23.38 11.29
CA ILE A 240 2.17 24.65 12.01
C ILE A 240 1.86 24.43 13.49
N ILE A 241 0.99 23.46 13.82
CA ILE A 241 0.71 23.07 15.20
C ILE A 241 1.98 22.54 15.87
N ALA A 242 2.73 21.65 15.21
CA ALA A 242 3.98 21.12 15.74
C ALA A 242 5.04 22.21 15.97
N ASN A 243 5.11 23.24 15.12
CA ASN A 243 5.99 24.41 15.34
C ASN A 243 5.60 25.15 16.64
N LYS A 244 4.30 25.43 16.84
CA LYS A 244 3.80 26.13 18.04
C LYS A 244 4.04 25.34 19.32
N GLN A 245 3.89 24.02 19.28
CA GLN A 245 4.19 23.15 20.43
C GLN A 245 5.67 23.24 20.82
N ALA A 246 6.57 23.18 19.86
CA ALA A 246 8.01 23.30 20.11
C ALA A 246 8.39 24.68 20.66
N GLU A 247 7.78 25.76 20.13
CA GLU A 247 8.01 27.13 20.65
C GLU A 247 7.52 27.26 22.13
N ALA A 248 6.37 26.63 22.45
CA ALA A 248 5.84 26.64 23.84
C ALA A 248 6.70 25.81 24.80
N GLU A 249 7.22 24.68 24.39
CA GLU A 249 8.13 23.83 25.18
C GLU A 249 9.45 24.55 25.49
N GLN A 250 10.01 25.25 24.49
CA GLN A 250 11.22 26.05 24.68
C GLN A 250 11.01 27.25 25.66
N ALA A 251 9.85 27.91 25.55
CA ALA A 251 9.49 29.01 26.45
C ALA A 251 9.26 28.55 27.90
N ALA A 252 8.84 27.30 28.11
CA ALA A 252 8.66 26.74 29.46
C ALA A 252 9.97 26.25 30.11
N GLN A 253 11.04 26.09 29.35
CA GLN A 253 12.37 25.66 29.83
C GLN A 253 13.30 26.85 30.16
N ASN A 254 12.96 28.06 29.75
CA ASN A 254 13.66 29.30 30.02
C ASN A 254 12.98 30.10 31.14
#